data_f373b4dddadeddf41db1a71e82a84555
#
_entry.id   f373b4dddadeddf41db1a71e82a84555
#
_cell.length_a   1.000
_cell.length_b   1.000
_cell.length_c   1.000
_cell.angle_alpha   90.00
_cell.angle_beta   90.00
_cell.angle_gamma   90.00
#
_symmetry.space_group_name_H-M   'P 1'
#
loop_
_entity.id
_entity.type
_entity.pdbx_description
1 polymer ?
#
loop_
_entity_poly.entity_id
_entity_poly.type
_entity_poly.pdbx_seq_one_letter_code
_entity_poly.pdbx_strand_id
1 'polypeptide(L)'
;MDRYTDASQDRPLGLVFWALVALLILAPWSLARSAWAASDAGTPQAPGTVAAEGVARLERAPEKAHLDLAILRSAPEAEDALGAAHAALSTLQEALAGAAIPHQFFTRGTAVTPQYRYVQNGPRALTHYEARLELEITTETLDALGTLLTVANGAGADTVTGLRYALADPLSHRLEALALATKRARATAQTLAAAADHRLGALLHLEADREGGRPTFPQPMMMRATAEMDAGPSLAPPPLTVEARVQVRYALQP
;
A
#
# COMPACT_ATOMS: atom_id res chain seq x y z
N MET A 1 82.02 -2.27 -62.20
CA MET A 1 82.58 -0.93 -62.46
C MET A 1 82.38 -0.12 -61.25
N ASP A 2 83.46 -0.01 -60.60
CA ASP A 2 84.16 1.00 -59.83
C ASP A 2 83.47 1.39 -58.49
N ARG A 3 84.13 0.92 -57.45
CA ARG A 3 85.25 1.51 -56.64
C ARG A 3 84.84 2.87 -56.01
N TYR A 4 84.87 3.04 -54.70
CA TYR A 4 86.03 3.47 -53.94
C TYR A 4 85.71 3.56 -52.46
N THR A 5 86.57 2.95 -51.71
CA THR A 5 87.01 3.19 -50.33
C THR A 5 86.99 4.64 -49.85
N ASP A 6 86.78 4.92 -48.63
CA ASP A 6 87.84 5.26 -47.66
C ASP A 6 87.34 5.45 -46.21
N ALA A 7 88.28 5.20 -45.39
CA ALA A 7 88.43 4.96 -44.03
C ALA A 7 88.21 6.17 -43.06
N SER A 8 88.02 5.77 -41.83
CA SER A 8 88.55 6.36 -40.57
C SER A 8 87.95 7.62 -40.04
N GLN A 9 87.40 7.58 -38.88
CA GLN A 9 88.04 8.02 -37.62
C GLN A 9 87.16 7.80 -36.39
N ASP A 10 87.75 6.92 -35.57
CA ASP A 10 87.28 6.73 -34.17
C ASP A 10 87.38 8.02 -33.39
N ARG A 11 86.28 8.32 -32.65
CA ARG A 11 86.39 9.13 -31.42
C ARG A 11 85.41 8.60 -30.41
N PRO A 12 85.85 8.23 -29.18
CA PRO A 12 84.98 7.70 -28.14
C PRO A 12 84.24 8.82 -27.41
N LEU A 13 83.04 9.17 -27.89
CA LEU A 13 82.09 10.08 -27.23
C LEU A 13 81.04 9.30 -26.37
N GLY A 14 81.22 7.98 -26.24
CA GLY A 14 80.24 7.11 -25.55
C GLY A 14 80.31 7.11 -24.02
N LEU A 15 81.44 7.46 -23.40
CA LEU A 15 81.63 7.33 -21.97
C LEU A 15 81.08 8.53 -21.14
N VAL A 16 81.03 9.72 -21.73
CA VAL A 16 80.53 10.91 -21.04
C VAL A 16 79.01 10.95 -21.04
N PHE A 17 78.38 10.38 -22.06
CA PHE A 17 76.94 10.34 -22.18
C PHE A 17 76.29 9.38 -21.22
N TRP A 18 76.92 8.25 -20.93
CA TRP A 18 76.41 7.27 -19.96
C TRP A 18 76.60 7.69 -18.50
N ALA A 19 77.56 8.52 -18.14
CA ALA A 19 77.73 9.05 -16.81
C ALA A 19 76.67 10.12 -16.43
N LEU A 20 76.22 10.91 -17.40
CA LEU A 20 75.11 11.90 -17.16
C LEU A 20 73.73 11.22 -17.13
N VAL A 21 73.49 10.16 -17.89
CA VAL A 21 72.23 9.40 -17.83
C VAL A 21 72.12 8.61 -16.52
N ALA A 22 73.23 8.07 -15.98
CA ALA A 22 73.19 7.36 -14.68
C ALA A 22 72.95 8.32 -13.49
N LEU A 23 73.35 9.58 -13.55
CA LEU A 23 73.11 10.58 -12.48
C LEU A 23 71.68 11.10 -12.48
N LEU A 24 70.96 11.01 -13.60
CA LEU A 24 69.54 11.44 -13.72
C LEU A 24 68.53 10.36 -13.30
N ILE A 25 68.94 9.08 -13.22
CA ILE A 25 68.06 7.97 -12.84
C ILE A 25 68.07 7.70 -11.34
N LEU A 26 69.07 8.16 -10.56
CA LEU A 26 69.19 7.86 -9.15
C LEU A 26 68.66 8.96 -8.22
N ALA A 27 68.27 10.11 -8.74
CA ALA A 27 67.83 11.25 -7.90
C ALA A 27 66.33 11.32 -7.55
N PRO A 28 65.37 10.64 -8.17
CA PRO A 28 63.98 10.80 -7.76
C PRO A 28 63.44 9.74 -6.78
N TRP A 29 64.21 8.73 -6.41
CA TRP A 29 63.67 7.66 -5.53
C TRP A 29 63.75 7.97 -4.02
N SER A 30 64.48 8.96 -3.60
CA SER A 30 64.55 9.36 -2.19
C SER A 30 63.49 10.41 -1.80
N LEU A 31 62.93 11.15 -2.76
CA LEU A 31 61.85 12.15 -2.50
C LEU A 31 60.45 11.57 -2.63
N ALA A 32 60.25 10.41 -3.29
CA ALA A 32 58.95 9.78 -3.43
C ALA A 32 58.49 8.94 -2.24
N ARG A 33 59.40 8.64 -1.28
CA ARG A 33 59.06 7.89 -0.05
C ARG A 33 58.41 8.74 1.04
N SER A 34 58.54 10.05 1.00
CA SER A 34 57.96 10.93 2.03
C SER A 34 56.53 11.39 1.71
N ALA A 35 56.05 11.17 0.46
CA ALA A 35 54.71 11.59 0.08
C ALA A 35 53.65 10.51 0.29
N TRP A 36 54.03 9.27 0.60
CA TRP A 36 53.07 8.18 0.87
C TRP A 36 52.79 7.94 2.35
N ALA A 37 53.49 8.61 3.22
CA ALA A 37 53.26 8.53 4.67
C ALA A 37 52.31 9.59 5.22
N ALA A 38 51.79 10.50 4.38
CA ALA A 38 50.91 11.59 4.77
C ALA A 38 49.45 11.45 4.28
N SER A 39 49.04 10.27 3.74
CA SER A 39 47.67 10.03 3.29
C SER A 39 46.87 9.10 4.23
N ASP A 40 47.36 8.89 5.44
CA ASP A 40 46.57 8.26 6.51
C ASP A 40 45.91 9.30 7.43
N ALA A 41 45.58 10.47 6.88
CA ALA A 41 44.52 11.31 7.44
C ALA A 41 43.22 10.54 7.19
N GLY A 42 42.80 9.76 8.18
CA GLY A 42 41.68 8.86 8.14
C GLY A 42 40.50 9.54 7.42
N THR A 43 40.13 8.98 6.30
CA THR A 43 38.82 9.28 5.69
C THR A 43 37.83 9.20 6.84
N PRO A 44 37.03 10.23 7.14
CA PRO A 44 36.06 10.15 8.21
C PRO A 44 35.18 8.94 7.90
N GLN A 45 35.39 7.86 8.64
CA GLN A 45 34.64 6.64 8.50
C GLN A 45 33.21 7.01 8.80
N ALA A 46 32.36 6.92 7.77
CA ALA A 46 30.94 7.23 7.94
C ALA A 46 30.44 6.48 9.17
N PRO A 47 29.77 7.14 10.10
CA PRO A 47 29.31 6.50 11.32
C PRO A 47 28.50 5.25 10.94
N GLY A 48 28.77 4.13 11.61
CA GLY A 48 27.98 2.93 11.44
C GLY A 48 26.49 3.26 11.60
N THR A 49 25.64 2.59 10.87
CA THR A 49 24.19 2.81 10.97
C THR A 49 23.48 1.51 11.24
N VAL A 50 22.36 1.58 11.97
CA VAL A 50 21.43 0.46 12.17
C VAL A 50 20.09 0.83 11.54
N ALA A 51 19.55 -0.10 10.76
CA ALA A 51 18.19 0.00 10.21
C ALA A 51 17.30 -1.02 10.91
N ALA A 52 16.10 -0.64 11.23
CA ALA A 52 15.11 -1.52 11.85
C ALA A 52 13.71 -1.21 11.32
N GLU A 53 12.87 -2.22 11.39
CA GLU A 53 11.45 -2.11 11.04
C GLU A 53 10.60 -2.38 12.28
N GLY A 54 9.50 -1.66 12.42
CA GLY A 54 8.47 -1.90 13.41
C GLY A 54 7.12 -2.07 12.73
N VAL A 55 6.41 -3.13 13.09
CA VAL A 55 5.05 -3.40 12.63
C VAL A 55 4.12 -3.40 13.82
N ALA A 56 2.97 -2.74 13.70
CA ALA A 56 1.91 -2.78 14.70
C ALA A 56 0.61 -3.22 14.04
N ARG A 57 -0.12 -4.08 14.74
CA ARG A 57 -1.46 -4.52 14.39
C ARG A 57 -2.37 -4.23 15.55
N LEU A 58 -3.46 -3.54 15.28
CA LEU A 58 -4.51 -3.22 16.24
C LEU A 58 -5.81 -3.84 15.77
N GLU A 59 -6.42 -4.63 16.62
CA GLU A 59 -7.76 -5.16 16.38
C GLU A 59 -8.78 -4.23 17.02
N ARG A 60 -9.80 -3.86 16.25
CA ARG A 60 -10.90 -2.97 16.67
C ARG A 60 -12.23 -3.57 16.26
N ALA A 61 -13.20 -3.47 17.15
CA ALA A 61 -14.58 -3.76 16.78
C ALA A 61 -15.03 -2.75 15.71
N PRO A 62 -15.77 -3.18 14.69
CA PRO A 62 -16.36 -2.25 13.74
C PRO A 62 -17.38 -1.36 14.43
N GLU A 63 -17.49 -0.12 13.96
CA GLU A 63 -18.36 0.91 14.52
C GLU A 63 -19.43 1.33 13.52
N LYS A 64 -19.22 1.05 12.23
CA LYS A 64 -20.12 1.38 11.12
C LYS A 64 -20.35 0.19 10.22
N ALA A 65 -21.51 0.15 9.59
CA ALA A 65 -21.79 -0.75 8.50
C ALA A 65 -22.29 0.02 7.28
N HIS A 66 -21.83 -0.42 6.12
CA HIS A 66 -22.26 0.03 4.81
C HIS A 66 -23.00 -1.11 4.14
N LEU A 67 -24.24 -0.87 3.79
CA LEU A 67 -25.12 -1.79 3.13
C LEU A 67 -25.34 -1.33 1.69
N ASP A 68 -24.85 -2.08 0.72
CA ASP A 68 -25.04 -1.79 -0.70
C ASP A 68 -26.28 -2.51 -1.21
N LEU A 69 -27.20 -1.77 -1.82
CA LEU A 69 -28.48 -2.25 -2.33
C LEU A 69 -28.63 -1.90 -3.81
N ALA A 70 -29.47 -2.64 -4.52
CA ALA A 70 -29.89 -2.26 -5.86
C ALA A 70 -31.41 -2.38 -5.99
N ILE A 71 -31.99 -1.40 -6.69
CA ILE A 71 -33.36 -1.41 -7.20
C ILE A 71 -33.27 -1.62 -8.70
N LEU A 72 -34.00 -2.61 -9.21
CA LEU A 72 -34.11 -2.91 -10.64
C LEU A 72 -35.57 -2.82 -11.06
N ARG A 73 -35.84 -2.05 -12.12
CA ARG A 73 -37.20 -1.94 -12.70
C ARG A 73 -37.09 -2.05 -14.21
N SER A 74 -38.02 -2.78 -14.79
CA SER A 74 -38.07 -3.00 -16.23
C SER A 74 -39.37 -2.44 -16.80
N ALA A 75 -39.29 -1.77 -17.97
CA ALA A 75 -40.43 -1.29 -18.71
C ALA A 75 -40.15 -1.27 -20.22
N PRO A 76 -41.16 -1.23 -21.07
CA PRO A 76 -40.98 -1.14 -22.51
C PRO A 76 -40.21 0.12 -22.94
N GLU A 77 -40.38 1.24 -22.22
CA GLU A 77 -39.70 2.50 -22.46
C GLU A 77 -38.70 2.85 -21.36
N ALA A 78 -37.63 3.56 -21.72
CA ALA A 78 -36.57 3.91 -20.80
C ALA A 78 -37.05 4.86 -19.69
N GLU A 79 -37.93 5.79 -20.03
CA GLU A 79 -38.50 6.76 -19.09
C GLU A 79 -39.39 6.08 -18.05
N ASP A 80 -40.23 5.13 -18.48
CA ASP A 80 -41.09 4.35 -17.59
C ASP A 80 -40.30 3.48 -16.63
N ALA A 81 -39.24 2.82 -17.11
CA ALA A 81 -38.35 2.04 -16.27
C ALA A 81 -37.68 2.90 -15.19
N LEU A 82 -37.20 4.08 -15.55
CA LEU A 82 -36.58 5.03 -14.63
C LEU A 82 -37.62 5.60 -13.64
N GLY A 83 -38.83 5.96 -14.12
CA GLY A 83 -39.93 6.44 -13.26
C GLY A 83 -40.31 5.40 -12.21
N ALA A 84 -40.47 4.13 -12.62
CA ALA A 84 -40.77 3.03 -11.72
C ALA A 84 -39.64 2.79 -10.67
N ALA A 85 -38.38 2.97 -11.07
CA ALA A 85 -37.23 2.84 -10.16
C ALA A 85 -37.22 3.97 -9.13
N HIS A 86 -37.51 5.22 -9.53
CA HIS A 86 -37.62 6.35 -8.61
C HIS A 86 -38.80 6.21 -7.64
N ALA A 87 -39.95 5.69 -8.10
CA ALA A 87 -41.09 5.41 -7.23
C ALA A 87 -40.72 4.37 -6.14
N ALA A 88 -40.02 3.30 -6.52
CA ALA A 88 -39.53 2.31 -5.58
C ALA A 88 -38.50 2.90 -4.59
N LEU A 89 -37.63 3.81 -5.06
CA LEU A 89 -36.69 4.54 -4.21
C LEU A 89 -37.43 5.37 -3.14
N SER A 90 -38.47 6.10 -3.52
CA SER A 90 -39.29 6.89 -2.58
C SER A 90 -39.94 5.99 -1.53
N THR A 91 -40.51 4.86 -1.92
CA THR A 91 -41.11 3.88 -1.02
C THR A 91 -40.05 3.33 -0.03
N LEU A 92 -38.85 3.03 -0.51
CA LEU A 92 -37.76 2.57 0.34
C LEU A 92 -37.34 3.63 1.35
N GLN A 93 -37.22 4.90 0.94
CA GLN A 93 -36.86 6.01 1.83
C GLN A 93 -37.92 6.23 2.92
N GLU A 94 -39.21 6.16 2.57
CA GLU A 94 -40.30 6.27 3.55
C GLU A 94 -40.27 5.12 4.55
N ALA A 95 -40.07 3.90 4.10
CA ALA A 95 -39.99 2.73 4.97
C ALA A 95 -38.79 2.78 5.91
N LEU A 96 -37.64 3.23 5.44
CA LEU A 96 -36.44 3.39 6.26
C LEU A 96 -36.62 4.52 7.28
N ALA A 97 -37.27 5.61 6.92
CA ALA A 97 -37.58 6.69 7.85
C ALA A 97 -38.56 6.21 8.93
N GLY A 98 -39.53 5.38 8.56
CA GLY A 98 -40.49 4.77 9.50
C GLY A 98 -39.86 3.77 10.48
N ALA A 99 -38.74 3.17 10.13
CA ALA A 99 -38.00 2.23 10.99
C ALA A 99 -37.37 2.89 12.23
N ALA A 100 -37.21 4.24 12.21
CA ALA A 100 -36.61 5.03 13.30
C ALA A 100 -35.17 4.58 13.69
N ILE A 101 -34.45 3.95 12.76
CA ILE A 101 -33.06 3.54 12.95
C ILE A 101 -32.16 4.64 12.37
N PRO A 102 -31.18 5.18 13.13
CA PRO A 102 -30.23 6.16 12.62
C PRO A 102 -29.45 5.61 11.44
N HIS A 103 -29.58 6.24 10.29
CA HIS A 103 -28.87 5.87 9.08
C HIS A 103 -28.63 7.06 8.17
N GLN A 104 -27.65 6.93 7.29
CA GLN A 104 -27.42 7.83 6.17
C GLN A 104 -27.71 7.07 4.88
N PHE A 105 -28.35 7.73 3.94
CA PHE A 105 -28.76 7.14 2.68
C PHE A 105 -28.11 7.88 1.50
N PHE A 106 -27.51 7.13 0.58
CA PHE A 106 -26.85 7.68 -0.60
C PHE A 106 -27.27 6.92 -1.87
N THR A 107 -27.52 7.64 -2.93
CA THR A 107 -27.61 7.07 -4.26
C THR A 107 -26.23 7.09 -4.89
N ARG A 108 -25.68 5.91 -5.19
CA ARG A 108 -24.32 5.72 -5.74
C ARG A 108 -24.30 5.86 -7.26
N GLY A 109 -25.34 5.38 -7.92
CA GLY A 109 -25.43 5.37 -9.37
C GLY A 109 -26.83 5.10 -9.88
N THR A 110 -27.05 5.54 -11.12
CA THR A 110 -28.26 5.26 -11.89
C THR A 110 -27.86 4.85 -13.29
N ALA A 111 -28.39 3.75 -13.79
CA ALA A 111 -28.17 3.28 -15.14
C ALA A 111 -29.49 2.82 -15.75
N VAL A 112 -29.69 3.09 -17.04
CA VAL A 112 -30.77 2.52 -17.83
C VAL A 112 -30.15 1.79 -19.00
N THR A 113 -30.45 0.49 -19.12
CA THR A 113 -29.82 -0.39 -20.10
C THR A 113 -30.88 -1.06 -20.97
N PRO A 114 -30.81 -0.96 -22.32
CA PRO A 114 -31.69 -1.70 -23.21
C PRO A 114 -31.35 -3.20 -23.14
N GLN A 115 -32.39 -4.02 -22.99
CA GLN A 115 -32.30 -5.47 -22.98
C GLN A 115 -32.74 -6.05 -24.32
N TYR A 116 -31.90 -6.91 -24.90
CA TYR A 116 -32.11 -7.49 -26.20
C TYR A 116 -32.26 -9.01 -26.13
N ARG A 117 -33.20 -9.55 -26.93
CA ARG A 117 -33.31 -10.99 -27.15
C ARG A 117 -32.63 -11.34 -28.46
N TYR A 118 -31.81 -12.39 -28.42
CA TYR A 118 -31.27 -13.00 -29.62
C TYR A 118 -32.33 -13.85 -30.32
N VAL A 119 -32.60 -13.55 -31.59
CA VAL A 119 -33.46 -14.36 -32.43
C VAL A 119 -32.58 -15.24 -33.31
N GLN A 120 -32.87 -16.54 -33.34
CA GLN A 120 -32.08 -17.49 -34.14
C GLN A 120 -32.19 -17.09 -35.61
N ASN A 121 -31.04 -16.84 -36.26
CA ASN A 121 -30.92 -16.36 -37.66
C ASN A 121 -31.55 -14.97 -37.96
N GLY A 122 -31.71 -14.11 -36.95
CA GLY A 122 -32.26 -12.77 -37.11
C GLY A 122 -31.48 -11.69 -36.32
N PRO A 123 -31.83 -10.40 -36.57
CA PRO A 123 -31.26 -9.31 -35.80
C PRO A 123 -31.72 -9.36 -34.34
N ARG A 124 -30.93 -8.73 -33.45
CA ARG A 124 -31.33 -8.56 -32.06
C ARG A 124 -32.63 -7.78 -31.97
N ALA A 125 -33.60 -8.26 -31.23
CA ALA A 125 -34.84 -7.55 -30.95
C ALA A 125 -34.79 -6.93 -29.56
N LEU A 126 -35.02 -5.61 -29.47
CA LEU A 126 -35.17 -4.92 -28.18
C LEU A 126 -36.40 -5.50 -27.46
N THR A 127 -36.22 -5.87 -26.20
CA THR A 127 -37.28 -6.47 -25.38
C THR A 127 -37.87 -5.45 -24.41
N HIS A 128 -37.03 -4.77 -23.67
CA HIS A 128 -37.40 -3.79 -22.65
C HIS A 128 -36.15 -2.98 -22.24
N TYR A 129 -36.37 -1.96 -21.46
CA TYR A 129 -35.31 -1.24 -20.75
C TYR A 129 -35.30 -1.66 -19.28
N GLU A 130 -34.11 -1.79 -18.71
CA GLU A 130 -33.89 -2.04 -17.28
C GLU A 130 -33.24 -0.81 -16.66
N ALA A 131 -33.92 -0.20 -15.70
CA ALA A 131 -33.36 0.85 -14.84
C ALA A 131 -32.80 0.20 -13.57
N ARG A 132 -31.55 0.54 -13.26
CA ARG A 132 -30.83 0.11 -12.07
C ARG A 132 -30.43 1.32 -11.25
N LEU A 133 -30.84 1.35 -9.99
CA LEU A 133 -30.39 2.31 -8.99
C LEU A 133 -29.48 1.59 -8.01
N GLU A 134 -28.28 2.08 -7.81
CA GLU A 134 -27.33 1.60 -6.80
C GLU A 134 -27.36 2.54 -5.59
N LEU A 135 -27.59 1.95 -4.43
CA LEU A 135 -27.88 2.66 -3.20
C LEU A 135 -26.90 2.18 -2.12
N GLU A 136 -26.54 3.07 -1.20
CA GLU A 136 -25.81 2.73 0.00
C GLU A 136 -26.54 3.26 1.24
N ILE A 137 -26.69 2.40 2.23
CA ILE A 137 -27.14 2.78 3.58
C ILE A 137 -25.96 2.62 4.52
N THR A 138 -25.65 3.66 5.29
CA THR A 138 -24.63 3.62 6.34
C THR A 138 -25.30 3.77 7.70
N THR A 139 -24.96 2.90 8.65
CA THR A 139 -25.44 2.99 10.02
C THR A 139 -24.32 2.71 11.03
N GLU A 140 -24.39 3.35 12.18
CA GLU A 140 -23.57 3.08 13.36
C GLU A 140 -24.26 2.11 14.33
N THR A 141 -25.53 1.83 14.12
CA THR A 141 -26.34 0.91 14.94
C THR A 141 -26.24 -0.50 14.34
N LEU A 142 -25.13 -1.20 14.63
CA LEU A 142 -24.85 -2.51 14.03
C LEU A 142 -25.89 -3.57 14.40
N ASP A 143 -26.45 -3.51 15.62
CA ASP A 143 -27.49 -4.45 16.09
C ASP A 143 -28.79 -4.35 15.29
N ALA A 144 -29.04 -3.20 14.66
CA ALA A 144 -30.22 -2.96 13.84
C ALA A 144 -30.09 -3.40 12.38
N LEU A 145 -28.91 -3.90 11.95
CA LEU A 145 -28.67 -4.29 10.55
C LEU A 145 -29.67 -5.30 10.03
N GLY A 146 -30.05 -6.30 10.85
CA GLY A 146 -31.04 -7.30 10.46
C GLY A 146 -32.40 -6.65 10.18
N THR A 147 -32.80 -5.69 10.99
CA THR A 147 -34.05 -4.94 10.81
C THR A 147 -33.97 -4.04 9.57
N LEU A 148 -32.84 -3.34 9.36
CA LEU A 148 -32.62 -2.51 8.16
C LEU A 148 -32.71 -3.35 6.89
N LEU A 149 -32.11 -4.54 6.86
CA LEU A 149 -32.18 -5.48 5.74
C LEU A 149 -33.62 -5.93 5.47
N THR A 150 -34.37 -6.27 6.53
CA THR A 150 -35.75 -6.70 6.41
C THR A 150 -36.64 -5.58 5.85
N VAL A 151 -36.48 -4.36 6.37
CA VAL A 151 -37.23 -3.19 5.92
C VAL A 151 -36.88 -2.86 4.46
N ALA A 152 -35.59 -2.86 4.11
CA ALA A 152 -35.14 -2.55 2.76
C ALA A 152 -35.69 -3.56 1.74
N ASN A 153 -35.64 -4.86 2.06
CA ASN A 153 -36.15 -5.90 1.17
C ASN A 153 -37.69 -5.82 1.04
N GLY A 154 -38.41 -5.53 2.13
CA GLY A 154 -39.87 -5.36 2.12
C GLY A 154 -40.33 -4.12 1.40
N ALA A 155 -39.50 -3.10 1.27
CA ALA A 155 -39.78 -1.80 0.66
C ALA A 155 -39.34 -1.69 -0.82
N GLY A 156 -38.89 -2.77 -1.45
CA GLY A 156 -38.61 -2.81 -2.88
C GLY A 156 -37.15 -2.69 -3.27
N ALA A 157 -36.22 -2.88 -2.35
CA ALA A 157 -34.85 -3.21 -2.70
C ALA A 157 -34.83 -4.64 -3.26
N ASP A 158 -34.41 -4.82 -4.52
CA ASP A 158 -34.45 -6.13 -5.18
C ASP A 158 -33.24 -6.99 -4.84
N THR A 159 -32.11 -6.36 -4.52
CA THR A 159 -30.87 -7.07 -4.28
C THR A 159 -30.03 -6.36 -3.22
N VAL A 160 -29.51 -7.14 -2.26
CA VAL A 160 -28.43 -6.73 -1.39
C VAL A 160 -27.13 -7.14 -2.06
N THR A 161 -26.34 -6.18 -2.51
CA THR A 161 -25.12 -6.43 -3.28
C THR A 161 -23.89 -6.54 -2.39
N GLY A 162 -23.94 -6.01 -1.17
CA GLY A 162 -22.83 -6.09 -0.22
C GLY A 162 -23.15 -5.57 1.17
N LEU A 163 -22.42 -6.11 2.15
CA LEU A 163 -22.36 -5.60 3.51
C LEU A 163 -20.88 -5.44 3.88
N ARG A 164 -20.49 -4.24 4.26
CA ARG A 164 -19.13 -3.91 4.66
C ARG A 164 -19.13 -3.25 6.03
N TYR A 165 -18.21 -3.66 6.88
CA TYR A 165 -18.00 -3.04 8.17
C TYR A 165 -16.83 -2.07 8.11
N ALA A 166 -16.89 -0.99 8.90
CA ALA A 166 -15.87 0.05 8.94
C ALA A 166 -15.69 0.60 10.37
N LEU A 167 -14.57 1.28 10.56
CA LEU A 167 -14.32 2.12 11.74
C LEU A 167 -14.93 3.50 11.49
N ALA A 168 -15.40 4.17 12.55
CA ALA A 168 -15.93 5.52 12.47
C ALA A 168 -14.81 6.52 12.13
N ASP A 169 -13.66 6.37 12.80
CA ASP A 169 -12.46 7.17 12.57
C ASP A 169 -11.24 6.28 12.26
N PRO A 170 -11.07 5.83 11.00
CA PRO A 170 -9.94 5.01 10.61
C PRO A 170 -8.59 5.73 10.78
N LEU A 171 -8.58 7.09 10.69
CA LEU A 171 -7.36 7.87 10.79
C LEU A 171 -6.78 7.84 12.20
N SER A 172 -7.60 8.02 13.21
CA SER A 172 -7.20 7.96 14.62
C SER A 172 -6.54 6.62 14.96
N HIS A 173 -7.16 5.51 14.57
CA HIS A 173 -6.63 4.17 14.80
C HIS A 173 -5.33 3.93 14.02
N ARG A 174 -5.21 4.49 12.81
CA ARG A 174 -3.95 4.43 12.04
C ARG A 174 -2.83 5.18 12.73
N LEU A 175 -3.09 6.39 13.24
CA LEU A 175 -2.08 7.17 13.98
C LEU A 175 -1.62 6.43 15.24
N GLU A 176 -2.54 5.79 15.96
CA GLU A 176 -2.19 4.93 17.10
C GLU A 176 -1.29 3.76 16.67
N ALA A 177 -1.63 3.07 15.59
CA ALA A 177 -0.83 1.98 15.05
C ALA A 177 0.57 2.46 14.62
N LEU A 178 0.68 3.63 13.96
CA LEU A 178 1.95 4.23 13.55
C LEU A 178 2.82 4.57 14.77
N ALA A 179 2.23 5.14 15.82
CA ALA A 179 2.96 5.43 17.06
C ALA A 179 3.51 4.16 17.72
N LEU A 180 2.72 3.09 17.75
CA LEU A 180 3.16 1.79 18.27
C LEU A 180 4.24 1.14 17.40
N ALA A 181 4.09 1.19 16.05
CA ALA A 181 5.08 0.68 15.11
C ALA A 181 6.42 1.41 15.27
N THR A 182 6.39 2.75 15.43
CA THR A 182 7.60 3.57 15.66
C THR A 182 8.31 3.17 16.95
N LYS A 183 7.57 2.94 18.05
CA LYS A 183 8.13 2.47 19.31
C LYS A 183 8.80 1.10 19.15
N ARG A 184 8.17 0.18 18.42
CA ARG A 184 8.73 -1.16 18.14
C ARG A 184 9.99 -1.09 17.28
N ALA A 185 9.98 -0.26 16.21
CA ALA A 185 11.14 -0.05 15.36
C ALA A 185 12.35 0.46 16.17
N ARG A 186 12.12 1.45 17.05
CA ARG A 186 13.16 1.96 17.95
C ARG A 186 13.68 0.90 18.91
N ALA A 187 12.81 0.12 19.53
CA ALA A 187 13.22 -0.95 20.45
C ALA A 187 14.07 -2.01 19.72
N THR A 188 13.69 -2.40 18.51
CA THR A 188 14.47 -3.30 17.66
C THR A 188 15.84 -2.70 17.35
N ALA A 189 15.91 -1.42 16.95
CA ALA A 189 17.17 -0.74 16.67
C ALA A 189 18.08 -0.67 17.91
N GLN A 190 17.52 -0.44 19.10
CA GLN A 190 18.26 -0.44 20.37
C GLN A 190 18.86 -1.81 20.68
N THR A 191 18.08 -2.88 20.50
CA THR A 191 18.55 -4.25 20.71
C THR A 191 19.69 -4.61 19.75
N LEU A 192 19.55 -4.24 18.47
CA LEU A 192 20.58 -4.50 17.45
C LEU A 192 21.86 -3.71 17.73
N ALA A 193 21.77 -2.44 18.13
CA ALA A 193 22.92 -1.63 18.51
C ALA A 193 23.65 -2.22 19.71
N ALA A 194 22.92 -2.60 20.76
CA ALA A 194 23.50 -3.21 21.96
C ALA A 194 24.17 -4.55 21.67
N ALA A 195 23.58 -5.40 20.82
CA ALA A 195 24.16 -6.68 20.40
C ALA A 195 25.45 -6.52 19.56
N ALA A 196 25.66 -5.34 18.97
CA ALA A 196 26.87 -4.99 18.23
C ALA A 196 27.88 -4.18 19.09
N ASP A 197 27.73 -4.14 20.41
CA ASP A 197 28.53 -3.36 21.34
C ASP A 197 28.55 -1.83 21.03
N HIS A 198 27.43 -1.32 20.52
CA HIS A 198 27.26 0.08 20.21
C HIS A 198 26.02 0.66 20.91
N ARG A 199 25.96 1.99 20.97
CA ARG A 199 24.78 2.72 21.45
C ARG A 199 23.96 3.28 20.28
N LEU A 200 22.64 3.37 20.46
CA LEU A 200 21.76 3.99 19.47
C LEU A 200 21.97 5.50 19.50
N GLY A 201 22.36 6.07 18.36
CA GLY A 201 22.59 7.50 18.18
C GLY A 201 21.38 8.26 17.63
N ALA A 202 21.63 9.29 16.85
CA ALA A 202 20.59 10.14 16.25
C ALA A 202 19.76 9.39 15.22
N LEU A 203 18.47 9.73 15.11
CA LEU A 203 17.59 9.28 14.04
C LEU A 203 18.03 9.95 12.73
N LEU A 204 18.37 9.15 11.72
CA LEU A 204 18.81 9.61 10.39
C LEU A 204 17.67 9.57 9.37
N HIS A 205 16.79 8.57 9.49
CA HIS A 205 15.68 8.38 8.56
C HIS A 205 14.50 7.73 9.29
N LEU A 206 13.31 8.19 8.96
CA LEU A 206 12.06 7.60 9.39
C LEU A 206 11.07 7.64 8.23
N GLU A 207 10.57 6.49 7.86
CA GLU A 207 9.58 6.35 6.80
C GLU A 207 8.42 5.48 7.30
N ALA A 208 7.21 5.96 7.08
CA ALA A 208 5.99 5.21 7.35
C ALA A 208 5.39 4.71 6.04
N ASP A 209 4.94 3.46 6.02
CA ASP A 209 4.25 2.90 4.87
C ASP A 209 2.98 3.70 4.56
N ARG A 210 2.86 4.14 3.32
CA ARG A 210 1.72 4.93 2.84
C ARG A 210 0.48 4.06 2.57
N GLU A 211 0.68 2.77 2.30
CA GLU A 211 -0.40 1.86 1.90
C GLU A 211 -1.14 1.19 3.06
N GLY A 212 -0.57 1.18 4.27
CA GLY A 212 -1.13 0.50 5.46
C GLY A 212 -2.40 1.12 6.04
N GLY A 213 -3.22 1.84 5.26
CA GLY A 213 -4.37 2.59 5.78
C GLY A 213 -5.76 2.03 5.49
N ARG A 214 -5.87 0.96 4.73
CA ARG A 214 -7.17 0.29 4.55
C ARG A 214 -7.26 -0.86 5.56
N PRO A 215 -8.31 -0.88 6.39
CA PRO A 215 -8.58 -2.05 7.21
C PRO A 215 -8.68 -3.27 6.29
N THR A 216 -7.78 -4.21 6.44
CA THR A 216 -7.88 -5.49 5.75
C THR A 216 -8.86 -6.36 6.54
N PHE A 217 -9.92 -6.76 5.87
CA PHE A 217 -10.77 -7.84 6.40
C PHE A 217 -9.94 -9.12 6.39
N PRO A 218 -9.93 -9.91 7.46
CA PRO A 218 -9.48 -11.27 7.37
C PRO A 218 -10.28 -11.92 6.24
N GLN A 219 -9.60 -12.39 5.19
CA GLN A 219 -10.30 -13.22 4.20
C GLN A 219 -10.88 -14.40 4.97
N PRO A 220 -12.16 -14.73 4.79
CA PRO A 220 -12.71 -15.91 5.41
C PRO A 220 -11.89 -17.09 4.89
N MET A 221 -10.99 -17.61 5.72
CA MET A 221 -10.51 -18.97 5.52
C MET A 221 -11.77 -19.80 5.49
N MET A 222 -11.97 -20.54 4.41
CA MET A 222 -13.00 -21.58 4.36
C MET A 222 -12.69 -22.57 5.50
N MET A 223 -13.15 -22.26 6.70
CA MET A 223 -13.27 -23.25 7.75
C MET A 223 -14.29 -24.26 7.24
N ARG A 224 -13.80 -25.46 6.96
CA ARG A 224 -14.63 -26.64 6.78
C ARG A 224 -15.66 -26.59 7.90
N ALA A 225 -16.92 -26.31 7.55
CA ALA A 225 -18.02 -26.37 8.45
C ALA A 225 -18.17 -27.86 8.89
N THR A 226 -17.65 -28.16 10.06
CA THR A 226 -18.20 -29.26 10.86
C THR A 226 -19.52 -28.71 11.39
N ALA A 227 -20.58 -29.35 10.95
CA ALA A 227 -21.95 -29.03 11.28
C ALA A 227 -22.17 -29.01 12.80
N GLU A 228 -22.41 -27.84 13.33
CA GLU A 228 -23.30 -27.63 14.46
C GLU A 228 -24.42 -26.72 13.94
N MET A 229 -25.47 -27.36 13.49
CA MET A 229 -26.75 -26.78 13.13
C MET A 229 -27.48 -26.42 14.44
N ASP A 230 -27.40 -25.18 14.93
CA ASP A 230 -28.47 -24.63 15.75
C ASP A 230 -28.37 -23.12 16.04
N ALA A 231 -27.53 -22.37 15.39
CA ALA A 231 -27.59 -20.93 15.43
C ALA A 231 -27.70 -20.39 14.00
N GLY A 232 -28.74 -19.64 13.69
CA GLY A 232 -28.88 -18.92 12.43
C GLY A 232 -27.62 -18.07 12.16
N PRO A 233 -27.39 -17.60 10.92
CA PRO A 233 -26.17 -16.89 10.57
C PRO A 233 -25.97 -15.70 11.51
N SER A 234 -24.97 -15.80 12.39
CA SER A 234 -24.60 -14.71 13.27
C SER A 234 -24.08 -13.56 12.41
N LEU A 235 -24.79 -12.43 12.42
CA LEU A 235 -24.35 -11.17 11.83
C LEU A 235 -23.31 -10.46 12.71
N ALA A 236 -22.72 -11.17 13.69
CA ALA A 236 -21.68 -10.61 14.52
C ALA A 236 -20.47 -10.20 13.64
N PRO A 237 -20.13 -8.92 13.60
CA PRO A 237 -19.08 -8.45 12.74
C PRO A 237 -17.70 -8.94 13.22
N PRO A 238 -16.82 -9.43 12.34
CA PRO A 238 -15.46 -9.76 12.72
C PRO A 238 -14.69 -8.49 13.09
N PRO A 239 -13.68 -8.58 13.99
CA PRO A 239 -12.82 -7.45 14.30
C PRO A 239 -12.06 -6.99 13.06
N LEU A 240 -11.89 -5.69 12.94
CA LEU A 240 -11.11 -5.05 11.86
C LEU A 240 -9.66 -4.91 12.31
N THR A 241 -8.71 -5.27 11.45
CA THR A 241 -7.29 -5.13 11.71
C THR A 241 -6.76 -3.86 11.06
N VAL A 242 -6.19 -2.96 11.88
CA VAL A 242 -5.44 -1.79 11.41
C VAL A 242 -3.96 -2.10 11.55
N GLU A 243 -3.25 -2.17 10.42
CA GLU A 243 -1.81 -2.42 10.39
C GLU A 243 -1.06 -1.15 10.03
N ALA A 244 0.07 -0.92 10.69
CA ALA A 244 1.02 0.12 10.34
C ALA A 244 2.44 -0.42 10.37
N ARG A 245 3.27 0.04 9.44
CA ARG A 245 4.67 -0.33 9.29
C ARG A 245 5.53 0.92 9.25
N VAL A 246 6.63 0.92 9.96
CA VAL A 246 7.58 2.03 10.03
C VAL A 246 8.99 1.50 9.91
N GLN A 247 9.77 2.10 9.03
CA GLN A 247 11.19 1.86 8.87
C GLN A 247 11.98 3.01 9.48
N VAL A 248 13.03 2.69 10.22
CA VAL A 248 13.90 3.66 10.86
C VAL A 248 15.36 3.36 10.58
N ARG A 249 16.17 4.40 10.51
CA ARG A 249 17.63 4.29 10.46
C ARG A 249 18.25 5.25 11.47
N TYR A 250 19.14 4.73 12.30
CA TYR A 250 19.85 5.47 13.31
C TYR A 250 21.36 5.39 13.07
N ALA A 251 22.08 6.42 13.50
CA ALA A 251 23.52 6.34 13.64
C ALA A 251 23.90 5.42 14.81
N LEU A 252 25.04 4.73 14.73
CA LEU A 252 25.64 4.00 15.82
C LEU A 252 26.69 4.88 16.50
N GLN A 253 26.74 4.82 17.82
CA GLN A 253 27.76 5.45 18.66
C GLN A 253 28.58 4.36 19.35
N PRO A 254 29.90 4.52 19.44
CA PRO A 254 30.77 3.58 20.15
C PRO A 254 30.46 3.47 21.64
#